data_39823ec27ad76a03cf0d08ffb852b612
#
_entry.id   39823ec27ad76a03cf0d08ffb852b612
#
_cell.length_a   1.000
_cell.length_b   1.000
_cell.length_c   1.000
_cell.angle_alpha   90.00
_cell.angle_beta   90.00
_cell.angle_gamma   90.00
#
_symmetry.space_group_name_H-M   'P 1'
#
loop_
_entity.id
_entity.type
_entity.pdbx_description
1 polymer ?
#
loop_
_entity_poly.entity_id
_entity_poly.type
_entity_poly.pdbx_seq_one_letter_code
_entity_poly.pdbx_strand_id
1 'polypeptide(L)'
;QETNKLYDYIFLCFFLGNDFLPHFPSANIRTNGVDIMLNAYKDTISKTNQNLTNGKVIYWKNVKKLIKFLADNEYDNLINEYKIREKWERRKFPFETIEDKKNRYLNIPIKNRTVEKYINPYESFWQKRYYDALFETDESFEFKKQVSINYMEGLEWVMNYYTSGCIDWRWHYKYNYPPLFKDLLKFIPVFDTVMIEPNDHKCVTPEVQLSYVLPIESLHLIPNKIGKKLLVEKEEYYTGEYNLNWAFCKYMWETHIELPYIDLEDLEEFVENI
;
A
#
# COMPACT_ATOMS: atom_id res chain seq x y z
N GLN A 1 4.63 -25.95 -15.90
CA GLN A 1 4.82 -24.63 -16.55
C GLN A 1 3.58 -23.74 -16.45
N GLU A 2 2.35 -24.28 -16.64
CA GLU A 2 1.11 -23.49 -16.56
C GLU A 2 0.84 -22.95 -15.15
N THR A 3 1.11 -23.76 -14.12
CA THR A 3 0.94 -23.36 -12.71
C THR A 3 1.84 -22.15 -12.34
N ASN A 4 3.06 -22.12 -12.84
CA ASN A 4 3.97 -21.00 -12.56
C ASN A 4 3.49 -19.68 -13.22
N LYS A 5 2.85 -19.74 -14.39
CA LYS A 5 2.26 -18.54 -15.01
C LYS A 5 1.08 -17.99 -14.22
N LEU A 6 0.32 -18.86 -13.54
CA LEU A 6 -0.72 -18.43 -12.62
C LEU A 6 -0.13 -17.70 -11.41
N TYR A 7 0.96 -18.22 -10.85
CA TYR A 7 1.66 -17.52 -9.76
C TYR A 7 2.28 -16.20 -10.22
N ASP A 8 2.83 -16.13 -11.43
CA ASP A 8 3.30 -14.87 -12.01
C ASP A 8 2.17 -13.85 -12.12
N TYR A 9 0.98 -14.26 -12.58
CA TYR A 9 -0.18 -13.38 -12.67
C TYR A 9 -0.63 -12.86 -11.28
N ILE A 10 -0.70 -13.75 -10.29
CA ILE A 10 -1.00 -13.37 -8.91
C ILE A 10 0.03 -12.37 -8.39
N PHE A 11 1.31 -12.62 -8.63
CA PHE A 11 2.41 -11.73 -8.20
C PHE A 11 2.33 -10.35 -8.86
N LEU A 12 1.95 -10.27 -10.14
CA LEU A 12 1.72 -9.00 -10.83
C LEU A 12 0.60 -8.17 -10.17
N CYS A 13 -0.45 -8.84 -9.69
CA CYS A 13 -1.56 -8.18 -9.02
C CYS A 13 -1.14 -7.47 -7.72
N PHE A 14 -0.07 -7.90 -7.06
CA PHE A 14 0.40 -7.25 -5.82
C PHE A 14 0.84 -5.80 -6.05
N PHE A 15 1.38 -5.47 -7.22
CA PHE A 15 1.76 -4.09 -7.58
C PHE A 15 0.55 -3.16 -7.80
N LEU A 16 -0.63 -3.73 -8.00
CA LEU A 16 -1.88 -2.98 -8.18
C LEU A 16 -2.57 -2.61 -6.86
N GLY A 17 -1.98 -3.02 -5.74
CA GLY A 17 -2.51 -2.82 -4.40
C GLY A 17 -3.39 -3.96 -3.91
N ASN A 18 -3.30 -4.26 -2.62
CA ASN A 18 -4.10 -5.24 -1.89
C ASN A 18 -4.22 -4.80 -0.42
N ASP A 19 -4.72 -5.67 0.45
CA ASP A 19 -4.90 -5.37 1.88
C ASP A 19 -3.57 -5.13 2.63
N PHE A 20 -2.43 -5.48 2.04
CA PHE A 20 -1.12 -5.46 2.69
C PHE A 20 -0.14 -4.47 2.05
N LEU A 21 -0.29 -4.18 0.77
CA LEU A 21 0.62 -3.32 0.01
C LEU A 21 -0.13 -2.25 -0.78
N PRO A 22 0.36 -1.00 -0.77
CA PRO A 22 -0.21 0.07 -1.58
C PRO A 22 0.08 -0.13 -3.08
N HIS A 23 -0.80 0.39 -3.92
CA HIS A 23 -0.62 0.41 -5.36
C HIS A 23 0.36 1.51 -5.81
N PHE A 24 1.05 1.28 -6.93
CA PHE A 24 1.87 2.31 -7.56
C PHE A 24 0.98 3.35 -8.27
N PRO A 25 1.21 4.67 -8.04
CA PRO A 25 0.42 5.71 -8.72
C PRO A 25 0.45 5.63 -10.24
N SER A 26 1.58 5.19 -10.82
CA SER A 26 1.74 5.02 -12.27
C SER A 26 1.10 3.72 -12.81
N ALA A 27 0.53 2.86 -11.94
CA ALA A 27 -0.10 1.59 -12.29
C ALA A 27 -1.37 1.35 -11.45
N ASN A 28 -2.27 2.32 -11.44
CA ASN A 28 -3.50 2.26 -10.66
C ASN A 28 -4.50 1.29 -11.30
N ILE A 29 -5.04 0.34 -10.51
CA ILE A 29 -6.04 -0.65 -10.95
C ILE A 29 -7.34 0.01 -11.46
N ARG A 30 -7.67 1.20 -10.98
CA ARG A 30 -8.88 1.95 -11.36
C ARG A 30 -8.78 2.58 -12.76
N THR A 31 -7.59 2.56 -13.35
CA THR A 31 -7.30 3.13 -14.66
C THR A 31 -6.69 2.07 -15.58
N ASN A 32 -5.41 2.17 -15.86
CA ASN A 32 -4.73 1.28 -16.82
C ASN A 32 -3.75 0.30 -16.15
N GLY A 33 -3.76 0.17 -14.82
CA GLY A 33 -2.77 -0.61 -14.08
C GLY A 33 -2.65 -2.06 -14.54
N VAL A 34 -3.79 -2.73 -14.78
CA VAL A 34 -3.80 -4.12 -15.26
C VAL A 34 -3.10 -4.25 -16.61
N ASP A 35 -3.45 -3.39 -17.57
CA ASP A 35 -2.85 -3.40 -18.91
C ASP A 35 -1.35 -3.08 -18.86
N ILE A 36 -0.94 -2.13 -18.00
CA ILE A 36 0.47 -1.78 -17.79
C ILE A 36 1.24 -3.01 -17.29
N MET A 37 0.74 -3.72 -16.29
CA MET A 37 1.39 -4.91 -15.74
C MET A 37 1.45 -6.05 -16.76
N LEU A 38 0.38 -6.32 -17.48
CA LEU A 38 0.34 -7.39 -18.48
C LEU A 38 1.27 -7.08 -19.67
N ASN A 39 1.34 -5.82 -20.12
CA ASN A 39 2.25 -5.42 -21.17
C ASN A 39 3.71 -5.51 -20.71
N ALA A 40 4.03 -5.06 -19.49
CA ALA A 40 5.36 -5.21 -18.92
C ALA A 40 5.77 -6.69 -18.84
N TYR A 41 4.89 -7.57 -18.36
CA TYR A 41 5.13 -9.00 -18.29
C TYR A 41 5.35 -9.62 -19.69
N LYS A 42 4.48 -9.28 -20.63
CA LYS A 42 4.57 -9.73 -22.03
C LYS A 42 5.91 -9.36 -22.65
N ASP A 43 6.38 -8.14 -22.44
CA ASP A 43 7.57 -7.63 -23.09
C ASP A 43 8.87 -8.05 -22.41
N THR A 44 8.84 -8.47 -21.16
CA THR A 44 10.05 -8.84 -20.38
C THR A 44 10.18 -10.33 -20.10
N ILE A 45 9.13 -10.97 -19.59
CA ILE A 45 9.17 -12.34 -19.06
C ILE A 45 8.54 -13.34 -20.02
N SER A 46 7.36 -13.02 -20.57
CA SER A 46 6.58 -13.96 -21.41
C SER A 46 7.35 -14.41 -22.67
N LYS A 47 8.21 -13.56 -23.23
CA LYS A 47 9.05 -13.86 -24.40
C LYS A 47 10.22 -14.79 -24.08
N THR A 48 10.46 -15.03 -22.81
CA THR A 48 11.50 -15.95 -22.33
C THR A 48 10.82 -17.15 -21.66
N ASN A 49 11.49 -18.27 -21.53
CA ASN A 49 10.96 -19.41 -20.77
C ASN A 49 11.22 -19.24 -19.26
N GLN A 50 11.00 -18.03 -18.72
CA GLN A 50 11.26 -17.66 -17.33
C GLN A 50 9.95 -17.30 -16.64
N ASN A 51 9.99 -17.31 -15.30
CA ASN A 51 8.89 -16.95 -14.43
C ASN A 51 9.35 -15.90 -13.41
N LEU A 52 8.42 -15.18 -12.79
CA LEU A 52 8.69 -14.27 -11.67
C LEU A 52 8.78 -15.06 -10.36
N THR A 53 7.99 -16.13 -10.26
CA THR A 53 7.94 -16.97 -9.07
C THR A 53 7.44 -18.39 -9.41
N ASN A 54 7.67 -19.32 -8.50
CA ASN A 54 7.07 -20.66 -8.53
C ASN A 54 6.02 -20.84 -7.41
N GLY A 55 5.63 -19.76 -6.74
CA GLY A 55 4.74 -19.78 -5.60
C GLY A 55 5.43 -19.86 -4.24
N LYS A 56 6.71 -20.22 -4.20
CA LYS A 56 7.51 -20.31 -2.97
C LYS A 56 8.74 -19.41 -2.99
N VAL A 57 9.35 -19.30 -4.16
CA VAL A 57 10.57 -18.50 -4.36
C VAL A 57 10.27 -17.41 -5.37
N ILE A 58 10.69 -16.19 -5.07
CA ILE A 58 10.65 -15.06 -5.99
C ILE A 58 11.99 -14.98 -6.72
N TYR A 59 11.95 -15.01 -8.05
CA TYR A 59 13.13 -14.88 -8.90
C TYR A 59 13.49 -13.42 -9.11
N TRP A 60 14.16 -12.82 -8.13
CA TRP A 60 14.45 -11.39 -8.09
C TRP A 60 15.14 -10.85 -9.33
N LYS A 61 16.02 -11.65 -9.95
CA LYS A 61 16.64 -11.29 -11.24
C LYS A 61 15.60 -11.06 -12.35
N ASN A 62 14.51 -11.82 -12.36
CA ASN A 62 13.45 -11.68 -13.34
C ASN A 62 12.49 -10.54 -12.95
N VAL A 63 12.17 -10.41 -11.66
CA VAL A 63 11.43 -9.26 -11.12
C VAL A 63 12.15 -7.96 -11.48
N LYS A 64 13.49 -7.92 -11.37
CA LYS A 64 14.27 -6.73 -11.76
C LYS A 64 14.10 -6.35 -13.24
N LYS A 65 13.94 -7.32 -14.15
CA LYS A 65 13.66 -7.04 -15.57
C LYS A 65 12.29 -6.40 -15.75
N LEU A 66 11.27 -6.94 -15.06
CA LEU A 66 9.92 -6.40 -15.05
C LEU A 66 9.91 -4.96 -14.50
N ILE A 67 10.51 -4.76 -13.33
CA ILE A 67 10.55 -3.45 -12.68
C ILE A 67 11.36 -2.45 -13.48
N LYS A 68 12.42 -2.88 -14.18
CA LYS A 68 13.15 -2.00 -15.11
C LYS A 68 12.23 -1.47 -16.21
N PHE A 69 11.43 -2.32 -16.82
CA PHE A 69 10.47 -1.90 -17.85
C PHE A 69 9.45 -0.91 -17.28
N LEU A 70 8.91 -1.18 -16.09
CA LEU A 70 7.97 -0.30 -15.42
C LEU A 70 8.61 1.05 -15.05
N ALA A 71 9.84 1.04 -14.55
CA ALA A 71 10.60 2.24 -14.19
C ALA A 71 10.95 3.11 -15.40
N ASP A 72 11.30 2.47 -16.52
CA ASP A 72 11.60 3.18 -17.80
C ASP A 72 10.34 3.88 -18.35
N ASN A 73 9.14 3.37 -18.05
CA ASN A 73 7.86 3.93 -18.49
C ASN A 73 7.08 4.66 -17.38
N GLU A 74 7.64 4.78 -16.17
CA GLU A 74 6.94 5.31 -14.99
C GLU A 74 6.42 6.73 -15.19
N TYR A 75 7.24 7.59 -15.76
CA TYR A 75 6.87 8.98 -16.02
C TYR A 75 5.67 9.09 -16.98
N ASP A 76 5.72 8.41 -18.11
CA ASP A 76 4.66 8.46 -19.12
C ASP A 76 3.35 7.88 -18.57
N ASN A 77 3.43 6.78 -17.82
CA ASN A 77 2.30 6.17 -17.16
C ASN A 77 1.69 7.11 -16.10
N LEU A 78 2.52 7.80 -15.32
CA LEU A 78 2.07 8.77 -14.32
C LEU A 78 1.41 9.98 -15.00
N ILE A 79 1.97 10.52 -16.06
CA ILE A 79 1.36 11.60 -16.86
C ILE A 79 -0.02 11.17 -17.38
N ASN A 80 -0.14 9.93 -17.85
CA ASN A 80 -1.43 9.42 -18.31
C ASN A 80 -2.44 9.30 -17.16
N GLU A 81 -2.02 8.82 -16.00
CA GLU A 81 -2.85 8.80 -14.77
C GLU A 81 -3.34 10.21 -14.42
N TYR A 82 -2.47 11.22 -14.43
CA TYR A 82 -2.86 12.61 -14.17
C TYR A 82 -3.90 13.12 -15.15
N LYS A 83 -3.75 12.83 -16.46
CA LYS A 83 -4.76 13.21 -17.48
C LYS A 83 -6.12 12.57 -17.24
N ILE A 84 -6.15 11.30 -16.78
CA ILE A 84 -7.41 10.62 -16.44
C ILE A 84 -8.04 11.27 -15.21
N ARG A 85 -7.24 11.53 -14.17
CA ARG A 85 -7.70 12.15 -12.93
C ARG A 85 -8.18 13.59 -13.12
N GLU A 86 -7.55 14.35 -14.01
CA GLU A 86 -8.03 15.68 -14.44
C GLU A 86 -9.41 15.61 -15.09
N LYS A 87 -9.68 14.59 -15.91
CA LYS A 87 -11.02 14.36 -16.47
C LYS A 87 -12.03 14.03 -15.37
N TRP A 88 -11.64 13.24 -14.35
CA TRP A 88 -12.49 12.93 -13.23
C TRP A 88 -12.78 14.17 -12.38
N GLU A 89 -11.80 15.01 -12.13
CA GLU A 89 -11.94 16.27 -11.38
C GLU A 89 -13.00 17.20 -11.98
N ARG A 90 -13.12 17.21 -13.33
CA ARG A 90 -14.12 18.03 -14.04
C ARG A 90 -15.54 17.48 -13.95
N ARG A 91 -15.76 16.26 -13.46
CA ARG A 91 -17.12 15.69 -13.30
C ARG A 91 -17.94 16.54 -12.33
N LYS A 92 -19.19 16.76 -12.66
CA LYS A 92 -20.15 17.41 -11.78
C LYS A 92 -20.90 16.33 -10.99
N PHE A 93 -21.08 16.55 -9.71
CA PHE A 93 -21.86 15.70 -8.82
C PHE A 93 -23.05 16.52 -8.33
N PRO A 94 -24.30 16.08 -8.56
CA PRO A 94 -25.45 16.71 -7.97
C PRO A 94 -25.39 16.65 -6.43
N PHE A 95 -26.22 17.43 -5.75
CA PHE A 95 -26.23 17.52 -4.27
C PHE A 95 -27.63 17.69 -3.69
N GLU A 96 -28.66 17.41 -4.47
CA GLU A 96 -30.06 17.69 -4.11
C GLU A 96 -30.61 16.60 -3.19
N THR A 97 -30.32 15.33 -3.50
CA THR A 97 -30.78 14.17 -2.72
C THR A 97 -29.75 13.72 -1.71
N ILE A 98 -30.16 12.87 -0.76
CA ILE A 98 -29.23 12.22 0.21
C ILE A 98 -28.22 11.36 -0.53
N GLU A 99 -28.65 10.62 -1.57
CA GLU A 99 -27.77 9.78 -2.36
C GLU A 99 -26.75 10.61 -3.16
N ASP A 100 -27.14 11.75 -3.69
CA ASP A 100 -26.23 12.70 -4.34
C ASP A 100 -25.14 13.18 -3.38
N LYS A 101 -25.54 13.57 -2.17
CA LYS A 101 -24.60 14.02 -1.13
C LYS A 101 -23.63 12.92 -0.74
N LYS A 102 -24.11 11.68 -0.56
CA LYS A 102 -23.28 10.51 -0.30
C LYS A 102 -22.31 10.26 -1.43
N ASN A 103 -22.78 10.26 -2.68
CA ASN A 103 -21.93 10.06 -3.86
C ASN A 103 -20.88 11.18 -3.97
N ARG A 104 -21.25 12.42 -3.70
CA ARG A 104 -20.30 13.55 -3.68
C ARG A 104 -19.23 13.35 -2.60
N TYR A 105 -19.62 12.93 -1.39
CA TYR A 105 -18.69 12.62 -0.31
C TYR A 105 -17.71 11.52 -0.72
N LEU A 106 -18.21 10.42 -1.27
CA LEU A 106 -17.39 9.29 -1.70
C LEU A 106 -16.36 9.66 -2.78
N ASN A 107 -16.62 10.71 -3.54
CA ASN A 107 -15.75 11.17 -4.64
C ASN A 107 -14.90 12.41 -4.27
N ILE A 108 -14.76 12.76 -3.00
CA ILE A 108 -13.87 13.85 -2.56
C ILE A 108 -12.45 13.70 -3.09
N PRO A 109 -11.80 12.52 -3.06
CA PRO A 109 -10.41 12.36 -3.50
C PRO A 109 -10.16 12.79 -4.95
N ILE A 110 -11.12 12.59 -5.84
CA ILE A 110 -10.97 13.01 -7.25
C ILE A 110 -11.33 14.48 -7.47
N LYS A 111 -11.94 15.14 -6.49
CA LYS A 111 -12.30 16.56 -6.53
C LYS A 111 -11.28 17.45 -5.83
N ASN A 112 -10.73 16.97 -4.73
CA ASN A 112 -9.69 17.66 -3.97
C ASN A 112 -8.35 16.93 -4.18
N ARG A 113 -7.58 17.38 -5.16
CA ARG A 113 -6.30 16.81 -5.57
C ARG A 113 -5.12 17.69 -5.16
N THR A 114 -5.21 18.34 -4.01
CA THR A 114 -4.20 19.32 -3.57
C THR A 114 -2.80 18.70 -3.49
N VAL A 115 -2.66 17.51 -2.88
CA VAL A 115 -1.37 16.80 -2.76
C VAL A 115 -0.83 16.39 -4.13
N GLU A 116 -1.67 15.83 -5.00
CA GLU A 116 -1.26 15.47 -6.36
C GLU A 116 -0.83 16.70 -7.18
N LYS A 117 -1.53 17.83 -7.03
CA LYS A 117 -1.17 19.10 -7.69
C LYS A 117 0.13 19.68 -7.18
N TYR A 118 0.48 19.42 -5.91
CA TYR A 118 1.79 19.75 -5.36
C TYR A 118 2.88 18.87 -5.96
N ILE A 119 2.67 17.55 -6.03
CA ILE A 119 3.62 16.62 -6.65
C ILE A 119 3.91 17.02 -8.10
N ASN A 120 2.88 17.29 -8.88
CA ASN A 120 2.92 17.83 -10.24
C ASN A 120 4.02 17.25 -11.15
N PRO A 121 3.79 16.09 -11.79
CA PRO A 121 4.80 15.45 -12.62
C PRO A 121 5.15 16.23 -13.90
N TYR A 122 4.39 17.26 -14.27
CA TYR A 122 4.69 18.13 -15.41
C TYR A 122 5.87 19.09 -15.14
N GLU A 123 6.29 19.23 -13.88
CA GLU A 123 7.40 20.09 -13.48
C GLU A 123 8.61 19.28 -13.01
N SER A 124 9.80 19.83 -13.17
CA SER A 124 11.05 19.22 -12.70
C SER A 124 10.99 18.95 -11.18
N PHE A 125 11.75 17.96 -10.74
CA PHE A 125 11.86 17.56 -9.32
C PHE A 125 10.55 17.03 -8.69
N TRP A 126 9.61 16.54 -9.49
CA TRP A 126 8.37 15.94 -9.00
C TRP A 126 8.62 14.74 -8.09
N GLN A 127 9.71 13.98 -8.31
CA GLN A 127 10.08 12.85 -7.46
C GLN A 127 10.37 13.31 -6.02
N LYS A 128 11.08 14.45 -5.87
CA LYS A 128 11.31 15.03 -4.55
C LYS A 128 9.99 15.39 -3.87
N ARG A 129 9.09 16.07 -4.58
CA ARG A 129 7.77 16.43 -4.06
C ARG A 129 6.90 15.20 -3.76
N TYR A 130 7.10 14.08 -4.47
CA TYR A 130 6.44 12.82 -4.18
C TYR A 130 6.81 12.30 -2.77
N TYR A 131 8.10 12.23 -2.45
CA TYR A 131 8.55 11.77 -1.15
C TYR A 131 8.22 12.78 -0.03
N ASP A 132 8.40 14.05 -0.29
CA ASP A 132 8.07 15.14 0.64
C ASP A 132 6.57 15.10 1.05
N ALA A 133 5.67 15.02 0.07
CA ALA A 133 4.24 15.07 0.33
C ALA A 133 3.61 13.76 0.85
N LEU A 134 4.21 12.60 0.56
CA LEU A 134 3.59 11.30 0.86
C LEU A 134 4.30 10.54 1.98
N PHE A 135 5.50 10.95 2.36
CA PHE A 135 6.27 10.32 3.41
C PHE A 135 6.77 11.32 4.47
N GLU A 136 6.48 12.61 4.27
CA GLU A 136 6.89 13.70 5.18
C GLU A 136 8.39 13.70 5.51
N THR A 137 9.22 13.32 4.53
CA THR A 137 10.66 13.18 4.72
C THR A 137 11.44 13.62 3.50
N ASP A 138 12.69 14.00 3.71
CA ASP A 138 13.61 14.24 2.62
C ASP A 138 13.89 12.96 1.83
N GLU A 139 14.01 13.08 0.50
CA GLU A 139 14.29 11.97 -0.41
C GLU A 139 15.74 11.44 -0.30
N SER A 140 16.18 11.10 0.91
CA SER A 140 17.52 10.55 1.11
C SER A 140 17.67 9.17 0.49
N PHE A 141 18.89 8.81 0.11
CA PHE A 141 19.21 7.50 -0.42
C PHE A 141 18.83 6.38 0.58
N GLU A 142 19.13 6.56 1.86
CA GLU A 142 18.84 5.58 2.90
C GLU A 142 17.33 5.40 3.11
N PHE A 143 16.55 6.49 3.07
CA PHE A 143 15.11 6.40 3.17
C PHE A 143 14.50 5.65 1.99
N LYS A 144 14.89 6.00 0.75
CA LYS A 144 14.45 5.28 -0.46
C LYS A 144 14.81 3.80 -0.41
N LYS A 145 15.98 3.47 0.14
CA LYS A 145 16.42 2.08 0.36
C LYS A 145 15.51 1.35 1.35
N GLN A 146 15.23 1.96 2.50
CA GLN A 146 14.36 1.38 3.54
C GLN A 146 12.96 1.10 3.01
N VAL A 147 12.33 2.07 2.35
CA VAL A 147 10.99 1.91 1.74
C VAL A 147 11.01 0.80 0.69
N SER A 148 12.04 0.75 -0.16
CA SER A 148 12.15 -0.24 -1.22
C SER A 148 12.37 -1.65 -0.67
N ILE A 149 13.20 -1.82 0.36
CA ILE A 149 13.41 -3.11 1.03
C ILE A 149 12.12 -3.58 1.68
N ASN A 150 11.44 -2.71 2.45
CA ASN A 150 10.19 -3.06 3.11
C ASN A 150 9.08 -3.41 2.09
N TYR A 151 9.07 -2.78 0.91
CA TYR A 151 8.15 -3.16 -0.16
C TYR A 151 8.47 -4.56 -0.74
N MET A 152 9.75 -4.89 -0.93
CA MET A 152 10.18 -6.22 -1.40
C MET A 152 9.90 -7.31 -0.36
N GLU A 153 10.14 -7.05 0.93
CA GLU A 153 9.71 -7.92 2.03
C GLU A 153 8.22 -8.19 1.94
N GLY A 154 7.42 -7.14 1.66
CA GLY A 154 5.98 -7.24 1.49
C GLY A 154 5.56 -8.11 0.32
N LEU A 155 6.22 -7.99 -0.82
CA LEU A 155 5.95 -8.86 -1.98
C LEU A 155 6.18 -10.33 -1.62
N GLU A 156 7.23 -10.63 -0.86
CA GLU A 156 7.54 -12.00 -0.44
C GLU A 156 6.60 -12.47 0.67
N TRP A 157 6.29 -11.62 1.64
CA TRP A 157 5.34 -11.92 2.70
C TRP A 157 3.94 -12.24 2.13
N VAL A 158 3.42 -11.40 1.22
CA VAL A 158 2.12 -11.62 0.59
C VAL A 158 2.11 -12.90 -0.25
N MET A 159 3.20 -13.18 -1.00
CA MET A 159 3.31 -14.41 -1.78
C MET A 159 3.25 -15.65 -0.88
N ASN A 160 3.99 -15.66 0.23
CA ASN A 160 3.94 -16.74 1.22
C ASN A 160 2.55 -16.87 1.85
N TYR A 161 1.92 -15.74 2.23
CA TYR A 161 0.59 -15.73 2.82
C TYR A 161 -0.44 -16.43 1.93
N TYR A 162 -0.41 -16.18 0.61
CA TYR A 162 -1.34 -16.80 -0.34
C TYR A 162 -1.02 -18.26 -0.67
N THR A 163 0.24 -18.70 -0.56
CA THR A 163 0.67 -20.01 -1.04
C THR A 163 1.05 -21.00 0.05
N SER A 164 1.51 -20.53 1.19
CA SER A 164 2.10 -21.34 2.26
C SER A 164 1.54 -21.04 3.65
N GLY A 165 0.91 -19.89 3.83
CA GLY A 165 0.42 -19.36 5.10
C GLY A 165 1.25 -18.19 5.61
N CYS A 166 0.80 -17.59 6.73
CA CYS A 166 1.47 -16.45 7.33
C CYS A 166 2.82 -16.85 7.92
N ILE A 167 3.89 -16.21 7.48
CA ILE A 167 5.27 -16.50 7.93
C ILE A 167 5.71 -15.61 9.10
N ASP A 168 5.03 -14.48 9.30
CA ASP A 168 5.21 -13.59 10.45
C ASP A 168 3.93 -12.78 10.69
N TRP A 169 3.29 -12.97 11.83
CA TRP A 169 2.05 -12.29 12.22
C TRP A 169 2.25 -10.84 12.68
N ARG A 170 3.50 -10.40 12.85
CA ARG A 170 3.84 -9.02 13.25
C ARG A 170 4.36 -8.18 12.10
N TRP A 171 4.67 -8.80 10.96
CA TRP A 171 5.12 -8.06 9.80
C TRP A 171 3.99 -7.22 9.19
N HIS A 172 4.29 -5.99 8.84
CA HIS A 172 3.42 -5.10 8.06
C HIS A 172 4.28 -4.16 7.22
N TYR A 173 3.71 -3.67 6.12
CA TYR A 173 4.31 -2.59 5.37
C TYR A 173 4.14 -1.28 6.15
N LYS A 174 5.24 -0.56 6.37
CA LYS A 174 5.31 0.56 7.32
C LYS A 174 4.83 1.90 6.76
N TYR A 175 4.47 1.98 5.49
CA TYR A 175 4.17 3.23 4.78
C TYR A 175 2.82 3.17 4.08
N ASN A 176 2.22 4.34 3.86
CA ASN A 176 0.94 4.45 3.14
C ASN A 176 1.11 4.39 1.62
N TYR A 177 2.32 4.66 1.10
CA TYR A 177 2.61 4.73 -0.33
C TYR A 177 3.81 3.86 -0.69
N PRO A 178 3.91 3.37 -1.95
CA PRO A 178 5.06 2.61 -2.40
C PRO A 178 6.23 3.52 -2.75
N PRO A 179 7.47 2.99 -2.85
CA PRO A 179 8.56 3.72 -3.51
C PRO A 179 8.23 3.93 -4.99
N LEU A 180 8.85 4.89 -5.67
CA LEU A 180 8.78 4.96 -7.12
C LEU A 180 9.45 3.71 -7.74
N PHE A 181 8.97 3.22 -8.88
CA PHE A 181 9.58 2.07 -9.58
C PHE A 181 11.06 2.30 -9.88
N LYS A 182 11.41 3.54 -10.23
CA LYS A 182 12.80 3.91 -10.50
C LYS A 182 13.70 3.80 -9.28
N ASP A 183 13.17 4.04 -8.09
CA ASP A 183 13.91 3.87 -6.85
C ASP A 183 13.91 2.41 -6.40
N LEU A 184 12.80 1.71 -6.47
CA LEU A 184 12.71 0.28 -6.20
C LEU A 184 13.73 -0.53 -7.03
N LEU A 185 13.86 -0.21 -8.32
CA LEU A 185 14.79 -0.87 -9.25
C LEU A 185 16.23 -0.89 -8.75
N LYS A 186 16.67 0.17 -8.04
CA LYS A 186 18.05 0.30 -7.54
C LYS A 186 18.40 -0.77 -6.50
N PHE A 187 17.41 -1.20 -5.73
CA PHE A 187 17.60 -2.06 -4.57
C PHE A 187 17.19 -3.52 -4.80
N ILE A 188 16.55 -3.84 -5.94
CA ILE A 188 16.21 -5.22 -6.27
C ILE A 188 17.48 -6.04 -6.47
N PRO A 189 17.64 -7.18 -5.73
CA PRO A 189 18.79 -8.06 -5.87
C PRO A 189 18.93 -8.62 -7.29
N VAL A 190 20.14 -9.01 -7.66
CA VAL A 190 20.45 -9.68 -8.93
C VAL A 190 20.68 -11.19 -8.75
N PHE A 191 20.51 -11.67 -7.54
CA PHE A 191 20.63 -13.06 -7.12
C PHE A 191 19.41 -13.46 -6.31
N ASP A 192 19.17 -14.75 -6.20
CA ASP A 192 18.07 -15.26 -5.38
C ASP A 192 18.43 -15.10 -3.90
N THR A 193 17.54 -14.46 -3.16
CA THR A 193 17.67 -14.20 -1.73
C THR A 193 16.30 -14.19 -1.08
N VAL A 194 16.26 -14.49 0.19
CA VAL A 194 15.10 -14.35 1.05
C VAL A 194 15.10 -12.92 1.58
N MET A 195 13.99 -12.21 1.45
CA MET A 195 13.83 -10.84 1.93
C MET A 195 13.26 -10.79 3.34
N ILE A 196 12.47 -11.81 3.71
CA ILE A 196 11.87 -11.92 5.04
C ILE A 196 11.99 -13.35 5.56
N GLU A 197 12.65 -13.51 6.70
CA GLU A 197 12.77 -14.81 7.36
C GLU A 197 11.47 -15.12 8.14
N PRO A 198 11.01 -16.39 8.12
CA PRO A 198 9.89 -16.80 8.95
C PRO A 198 10.13 -16.53 10.43
N ASN A 199 9.10 -16.08 11.13
CA ASN A 199 9.12 -15.82 12.56
C ASN A 199 7.98 -16.57 13.25
N ASP A 200 8.24 -17.07 14.46
CA ASP A 200 7.27 -17.81 15.27
C ASP A 200 6.32 -16.89 16.07
N HIS A 201 6.26 -15.61 15.73
CA HIS A 201 5.30 -14.70 16.35
C HIS A 201 3.87 -15.22 16.19
N LYS A 202 3.15 -15.25 17.28
CA LYS A 202 1.73 -15.62 17.28
C LYS A 202 0.86 -14.42 16.88
N CYS A 203 -0.29 -14.71 16.33
CA CYS A 203 -1.33 -13.70 16.18
C CYS A 203 -1.79 -13.20 17.57
N VAL A 204 -2.18 -11.94 17.63
CA VAL A 204 -2.81 -11.36 18.84
C VAL A 204 -4.17 -12.01 19.11
N THR A 205 -4.64 -11.92 20.36
CA THR A 205 -6.00 -12.36 20.71
C THR A 205 -7.05 -11.47 20.02
N PRO A 206 -8.29 -11.96 19.82
CA PRO A 206 -9.37 -11.15 19.25
C PRO A 206 -9.62 -9.85 20.01
N GLU A 207 -9.49 -9.87 21.33
CA GLU A 207 -9.66 -8.68 22.18
C GLU A 207 -8.58 -7.64 21.91
N VAL A 208 -7.33 -8.04 21.75
CA VAL A 208 -6.21 -7.15 21.39
C VAL A 208 -6.42 -6.60 19.99
N GLN A 209 -6.77 -7.45 19.02
CA GLN A 209 -7.02 -7.03 17.65
C GLN A 209 -8.15 -6.01 17.55
N LEU A 210 -9.27 -6.25 18.25
CA LEU A 210 -10.40 -5.31 18.28
C LEU A 210 -10.02 -4.00 18.98
N SER A 211 -9.24 -4.08 20.06
CA SER A 211 -8.72 -2.89 20.73
C SER A 211 -7.81 -2.06 19.84
N TYR A 212 -7.05 -2.70 18.96
CA TYR A 212 -6.16 -2.02 18.01
C TYR A 212 -6.91 -1.34 16.84
N VAL A 213 -7.97 -1.96 16.31
CA VAL A 213 -8.61 -1.51 15.06
C VAL A 213 -9.87 -0.69 15.24
N LEU A 214 -10.54 -0.78 16.41
CA LEU A 214 -11.81 -0.08 16.62
C LEU A 214 -11.57 1.40 16.95
N PRO A 215 -12.34 2.32 16.33
CA PRO A 215 -12.34 3.71 16.74
C PRO A 215 -12.98 3.88 18.13
N ILE A 216 -12.71 5.00 18.78
CA ILE A 216 -13.17 5.31 20.14
C ILE A 216 -14.68 5.08 20.34
N GLU A 217 -15.48 5.47 19.36
CA GLU A 217 -16.94 5.32 19.41
C GLU A 217 -17.40 3.85 19.41
N SER A 218 -16.56 2.94 18.95
CA SER A 218 -16.86 1.52 18.82
C SER A 218 -16.24 0.64 19.90
N LEU A 219 -15.48 1.21 20.83
CA LEU A 219 -14.89 0.45 21.95
C LEU A 219 -15.92 -0.21 22.88
N HIS A 220 -17.19 0.18 22.81
CA HIS A 220 -18.30 -0.49 23.50
C HIS A 220 -18.59 -1.90 22.95
N LEU A 221 -18.04 -2.27 21.77
CA LEU A 221 -18.21 -3.60 21.17
C LEU A 221 -17.27 -4.65 21.76
N ILE A 222 -16.20 -4.24 22.44
CA ILE A 222 -15.33 -5.17 23.19
C ILE A 222 -15.81 -5.33 24.63
N PRO A 223 -15.34 -6.35 25.37
CA PRO A 223 -15.76 -6.55 26.77
C PRO A 223 -15.62 -5.26 27.59
N ASN A 224 -16.69 -4.89 28.31
CA ASN A 224 -16.80 -3.61 29.03
C ASN A 224 -15.61 -3.32 29.97
N LYS A 225 -15.01 -4.36 30.55
CA LYS A 225 -13.86 -4.22 31.45
C LYS A 225 -12.64 -3.68 30.70
N ILE A 226 -12.39 -4.20 29.49
CA ILE A 226 -11.29 -3.78 28.60
C ILE A 226 -11.56 -2.37 28.07
N GLY A 227 -12.72 -2.15 27.42
CA GLY A 227 -13.04 -0.87 26.80
C GLY A 227 -13.00 0.31 27.77
N LYS A 228 -13.50 0.13 29.00
CA LYS A 228 -13.45 1.20 30.02
C LYS A 228 -12.02 1.51 30.48
N LYS A 229 -11.18 0.49 30.65
CA LYS A 229 -9.79 0.70 31.05
C LYS A 229 -8.98 1.37 29.94
N LEU A 230 -9.17 0.96 28.68
CA LEU A 230 -8.52 1.59 27.52
C LEU A 230 -8.82 3.08 27.46
N LEU A 231 -10.07 3.49 27.65
CA LEU A 231 -10.48 4.89 27.64
C LEU A 231 -9.88 5.75 28.76
N VAL A 232 -9.43 5.13 29.85
CA VAL A 232 -8.88 5.84 31.01
C VAL A 232 -7.36 5.77 31.04
N GLU A 233 -6.79 4.61 30.74
CA GLU A 233 -5.38 4.31 30.95
C GLU A 233 -4.54 4.38 29.65
N LYS A 234 -5.21 4.37 28.48
CA LYS A 234 -4.63 4.44 27.14
C LYS A 234 -5.37 5.45 26.25
N GLU A 235 -5.83 6.57 26.83
CA GLU A 235 -6.58 7.62 26.13
C GLU A 235 -5.82 8.14 24.91
N GLU A 236 -4.49 8.20 24.97
CA GLU A 236 -3.61 8.64 23.89
C GLU A 236 -3.71 7.82 22.62
N TYR A 237 -4.15 6.57 22.68
CA TYR A 237 -4.37 5.70 21.51
C TYR A 237 -5.70 6.01 20.78
N TYR A 238 -6.63 6.70 21.43
CA TYR A 238 -7.99 6.90 20.96
C TYR A 238 -8.37 8.38 20.85
N THR A 239 -7.53 9.17 20.20
CA THR A 239 -7.86 10.59 19.97
C THR A 239 -9.00 10.73 18.95
N GLY A 240 -9.82 11.77 19.11
CA GLY A 240 -10.87 12.12 18.14
C GLY A 240 -10.37 12.90 16.92
N GLU A 241 -9.08 13.27 16.91
CA GLU A 241 -8.46 14.04 15.81
C GLU A 241 -7.64 13.09 14.93
N TYR A 242 -7.83 13.18 13.62
CA TYR A 242 -7.10 12.39 12.64
C TYR A 242 -6.92 13.17 11.34
N ASN A 243 -5.83 12.91 10.64
CA ASN A 243 -5.59 13.41 9.31
C ASN A 243 -5.96 12.36 8.26
N LEU A 244 -6.37 12.84 7.09
CA LEU A 244 -6.73 11.99 5.96
C LEU A 244 -5.83 12.31 4.77
N ASN A 245 -5.12 11.31 4.26
CA ASN A 245 -4.35 11.43 3.03
C ASN A 245 -4.99 10.55 1.94
N TRP A 246 -5.42 11.18 0.85
CA TRP A 246 -6.13 10.50 -0.25
C TRP A 246 -5.47 10.71 -1.61
N ALA A 247 -4.19 11.07 -1.64
CA ALA A 247 -3.47 11.19 -2.90
C ALA A 247 -3.55 9.87 -3.69
N PHE A 248 -3.86 9.96 -4.96
CA PHE A 248 -4.07 8.85 -5.87
C PHE A 248 -5.23 7.89 -5.54
N CYS A 249 -6.00 8.14 -4.49
CA CYS A 249 -7.26 7.45 -4.22
C CYS A 249 -8.36 7.91 -5.18
N LYS A 250 -9.32 7.04 -5.47
CA LYS A 250 -10.53 7.39 -6.24
C LYS A 250 -11.70 7.69 -5.31
N TYR A 251 -11.84 6.94 -4.26
CA TYR A 251 -12.96 6.99 -3.33
C TYR A 251 -12.49 7.23 -1.88
N MET A 252 -13.37 7.78 -1.04
CA MET A 252 -13.07 8.04 0.36
C MET A 252 -12.68 6.80 1.16
N TRP A 253 -13.20 5.62 0.86
CA TRP A 253 -12.82 4.39 1.55
C TRP A 253 -11.41 3.87 1.22
N GLU A 254 -10.74 4.45 0.22
CA GLU A 254 -9.35 4.15 -0.13
C GLU A 254 -8.36 5.06 0.63
N THR A 255 -8.89 6.02 1.40
CA THR A 255 -8.10 7.05 2.08
C THR A 255 -7.25 6.45 3.20
N HIS A 256 -6.01 6.88 3.31
CA HIS A 256 -5.14 6.58 4.43
C HIS A 256 -5.48 7.51 5.61
N ILE A 257 -5.71 6.91 6.76
CA ILE A 257 -6.00 7.62 8.01
C ILE A 257 -4.72 7.63 8.84
N GLU A 258 -4.28 8.81 9.23
CA GLU A 258 -3.16 8.98 10.16
C GLU A 258 -3.73 9.00 11.58
N LEU A 259 -3.55 7.87 12.27
CA LEU A 259 -3.97 7.69 13.65
C LEU A 259 -2.75 7.77 14.58
N PRO A 260 -2.96 7.99 15.89
CA PRO A 260 -1.89 7.84 16.87
C PRO A 260 -1.22 6.48 16.75
N TYR A 261 0.08 6.45 16.96
CA TYR A 261 0.82 5.20 17.01
C TYR A 261 0.39 4.39 18.23
N ILE A 262 0.00 3.16 18.01
CA ILE A 262 -0.31 2.20 19.04
C ILE A 262 0.82 1.17 19.07
N ASP A 263 1.53 1.09 20.19
CA ASP A 263 2.48 0.01 20.42
C ASP A 263 1.71 -1.29 20.66
N LEU A 264 1.87 -2.24 19.75
CA LEU A 264 1.09 -3.48 19.79
C LEU A 264 1.50 -4.39 20.96
N GLU A 265 2.77 -4.39 21.34
CA GLU A 265 3.26 -5.19 22.47
C GLU A 265 2.74 -4.62 23.78
N ASP A 266 2.79 -3.30 23.96
CA ASP A 266 2.22 -2.60 25.11
C ASP A 266 0.69 -2.81 25.21
N LEU A 267 -0.01 -2.74 24.09
CA LEU A 267 -1.46 -2.99 24.06
C LEU A 267 -1.79 -4.45 24.40
N GLU A 268 -1.01 -5.41 23.89
CA GLU A 268 -1.19 -6.85 24.15
C GLU A 268 -1.00 -7.13 25.65
N GLU A 269 0.13 -6.67 26.23
CA GLU A 269 0.41 -6.80 27.66
C GLU A 269 -0.69 -6.14 28.52
N PHE A 270 -1.14 -4.96 28.13
CA PHE A 270 -2.20 -4.25 28.83
C PHE A 270 -3.53 -5.02 28.83
N VAL A 271 -3.95 -5.54 27.66
CA VAL A 271 -5.23 -6.26 27.53
C VAL A 271 -5.19 -7.61 28.24
N GLU A 272 -4.07 -8.33 28.16
CA GLU A 272 -3.91 -9.65 28.82
C GLU A 272 -3.89 -9.57 30.35
N ASN A 273 -3.52 -8.42 30.92
CA ASN A 273 -3.50 -8.19 32.37
C ASN A 273 -4.86 -7.70 32.93
N ILE A 274 -5.91 -7.63 32.14
CA ILE A 274 -7.27 -7.24 32.56
C ILE A 274 -8.15 -8.46 32.87
#